data_6dee566967b9ed24830ec7018f0f92d2
#
_entry.id   6dee566967b9ed24830ec7018f0f92d2
#
_cell.length_a   1.000
_cell.length_b   1.000
_cell.length_c   1.000
_cell.angle_alpha   90.00
_cell.angle_beta   90.00
_cell.angle_gamma   90.00
#
_symmetry.space_group_name_H-M   'P 1'
#
loop_
_entity.id
_entity.type
_entity.pdbx_description
1 polymer ?
#
loop_
_entity_poly.entity_id
_entity_poly.type
_entity_poly.pdbx_seq_one_letter_code
_entity_poly.pdbx_strand_id
1 'polypeptide(L)'
;MARAFSSGCAALTGVEAISNGVPAFQKPKSRNAATTLLLLGGIATTLFLGIIVLAKKTGAKMAESSDQLIGGAPPGGYHQKTLVAQLADAVFHDFPIGLYAIAGVTALILVLAANTAFNGFPVLGSILAQDRYLPRQLHTRGDRLAFSNGILFLAFAAIAFVVAFRAEVTALIQLYIVGVFVSFTLSQIGMVKHWTRLLRIETDSAVRRHMMRSRVINAIGLVCTGTVLIIVVITKFLAGAWIAILAMSSLFVIMKLIHKHYDTVARELVAQEESEGDIVLPSRNHAVVLVSKLHLPTGVRWHTRAPPARTCWKPSP
;
A
#
# COMPACT_ATOMS: atom_id res chain seq x y z
N MET A 1 -9.01 25.36 -12.90
CA MET A 1 -8.91 25.19 -11.44
C MET A 1 -8.91 23.72 -11.02
N ALA A 2 -9.96 22.91 -11.30
CA ALA A 2 -10.06 21.51 -10.88
C ALA A 2 -8.89 20.62 -11.38
N ARG A 3 -8.43 20.76 -12.62
CA ARG A 3 -7.27 20.04 -13.16
C ARG A 3 -5.97 20.38 -12.41
N ALA A 4 -5.71 21.65 -12.14
CA ALA A 4 -4.54 22.08 -11.39
C ALA A 4 -4.58 21.56 -9.95
N PHE A 5 -5.73 21.60 -9.29
CA PHE A 5 -5.94 21.02 -7.97
C PHE A 5 -5.66 19.51 -7.96
N SER A 6 -6.23 18.75 -8.91
CA SER A 6 -6.01 17.31 -8.97
C SER A 6 -4.55 16.93 -9.24
N SER A 7 -3.84 17.71 -10.05
CA SER A 7 -2.40 17.49 -10.27
C SER A 7 -1.57 17.86 -9.02
N GLY A 8 -1.96 18.91 -8.29
CA GLY A 8 -1.33 19.31 -7.02
C GLY A 8 -1.50 18.27 -5.90
N CYS A 9 -2.54 17.44 -5.96
CA CYS A 9 -2.75 16.35 -5.00
C CYS A 9 -1.63 15.29 -5.03
N ALA A 10 -0.83 15.22 -6.10
CA ALA A 10 0.37 14.39 -6.13
C ALA A 10 1.40 14.77 -5.06
N ALA A 11 1.39 16.03 -4.58
CA ALA A 11 2.28 16.48 -3.50
C ALA A 11 2.02 15.82 -2.13
N LEU A 12 0.86 15.15 -1.96
CA LEU A 12 0.53 14.40 -0.74
C LEU A 12 1.13 12.98 -0.71
N THR A 13 1.96 12.64 -1.67
CA THR A 13 2.67 11.35 -1.70
C THR A 13 3.59 11.19 -0.50
N GLY A 14 3.70 9.95 0.01
CA GLY A 14 4.55 9.63 1.17
C GLY A 14 3.80 9.59 2.51
N VAL A 15 2.63 10.21 2.62
CA VAL A 15 1.78 10.13 3.83
C VAL A 15 1.37 8.69 4.10
N GLU A 16 1.09 7.92 3.04
CA GLU A 16 0.76 6.50 3.12
C GLU A 16 1.90 5.65 3.70
N ALA A 17 3.15 5.99 3.41
CA ALA A 17 4.30 5.26 3.93
C ALA A 17 4.38 5.37 5.46
N ILE A 18 4.11 6.55 6.02
CA ILE A 18 4.07 6.76 7.47
C ILE A 18 2.86 6.04 8.08
N SER A 19 1.67 6.19 7.49
CA SER A 19 0.44 5.58 8.02
C SER A 19 0.50 4.05 8.03
N ASN A 20 1.03 3.44 6.97
CA ASN A 20 1.23 1.99 6.89
C ASN A 20 2.41 1.51 7.75
N GLY A 21 3.39 2.37 8.00
CA GLY A 21 4.59 2.10 8.80
C GLY A 21 4.40 2.22 10.31
N VAL A 22 3.22 2.64 10.81
CA VAL A 22 2.97 2.81 12.26
C VAL A 22 3.39 1.62 13.13
N PRO A 23 3.18 0.34 12.74
CA PRO A 23 3.63 -0.81 13.50
C PRO A 23 5.14 -0.87 13.74
N ALA A 24 5.95 -0.29 12.84
CA ALA A 24 7.41 -0.28 12.91
C ALA A 24 7.98 0.83 13.81
N PHE A 25 7.18 1.82 14.21
CA PHE A 25 7.65 2.89 15.09
C PHE A 25 7.94 2.39 16.51
N GLN A 26 8.90 3.06 17.16
CA GLN A 26 9.16 2.86 18.59
C GLN A 26 7.96 3.34 19.45
N LYS A 27 7.78 2.74 20.61
CA LYS A 27 6.73 3.14 21.57
C LYS A 27 7.02 4.53 22.14
N PRO A 28 6.01 5.40 22.25
CA PRO A 28 4.58 5.26 21.89
C PRO A 28 4.33 5.46 20.39
N LYS A 29 4.01 4.36 19.67
CA LYS A 29 3.96 4.29 18.20
C LYS A 29 3.09 5.36 17.54
N SER A 30 1.87 5.54 18.04
CA SER A 30 0.91 6.49 17.46
C SER A 30 1.36 7.95 17.60
N ARG A 31 1.97 8.31 18.75
CA ARG A 31 2.49 9.67 18.98
C ARG A 31 3.68 9.96 18.07
N ASN A 32 4.62 9.04 17.98
CA ASN A 32 5.80 9.19 17.14
C ASN A 32 5.43 9.28 15.65
N ALA A 33 4.50 8.43 15.18
CA ALA A 33 3.99 8.52 13.82
C ALA A 33 3.27 9.84 13.55
N ALA A 34 2.45 10.33 14.48
CA ALA A 34 1.77 11.62 14.34
C ALA A 34 2.75 12.80 14.28
N THR A 35 3.80 12.78 15.10
CA THR A 35 4.84 13.82 15.07
C THR A 35 5.60 13.80 13.74
N THR A 36 5.97 12.61 13.24
CA THR A 36 6.62 12.44 11.94
C THR A 36 5.74 12.97 10.81
N LEU A 37 4.43 12.70 10.88
CA LEU A 37 3.46 13.17 9.88
C LEU A 37 3.32 14.70 9.89
N LEU A 38 3.30 15.31 11.07
CA LEU A 38 3.29 16.79 11.21
C LEU A 38 4.55 17.42 10.63
N LEU A 39 5.71 16.83 10.91
CA LEU A 39 7.00 17.31 10.36
C LEU A 39 7.00 17.16 8.84
N LEU A 40 6.57 16.02 8.31
CA LEU A 40 6.44 15.81 6.86
C LEU A 40 5.56 16.90 6.23
N GLY A 41 4.37 17.12 6.79
CA GLY A 41 3.42 18.11 6.28
C GLY A 41 4.00 19.53 6.34
N GLY A 42 4.64 19.91 7.45
CA GLY A 42 5.27 21.23 7.62
C GLY A 42 6.41 21.46 6.62
N ILE A 43 7.34 20.52 6.52
CA ILE A 43 8.48 20.61 5.60
C ILE A 43 7.99 20.62 4.14
N ALA A 44 7.09 19.70 3.77
CA ALA A 44 6.57 19.60 2.40
C ALA A 44 5.84 20.89 2.00
N THR A 45 5.01 21.46 2.87
CA THR A 45 4.30 22.71 2.60
C THR A 45 5.27 23.89 2.43
N THR A 46 6.27 24.00 3.29
CA THR A 46 7.28 25.05 3.20
C THR A 46 8.09 24.96 1.91
N LEU A 47 8.55 23.76 1.56
CA LEU A 47 9.27 23.53 0.30
C LEU A 47 8.40 23.84 -0.91
N PHE A 48 7.13 23.41 -0.90
CA PHE A 48 6.21 23.65 -2.00
C PHE A 48 5.92 25.13 -2.22
N LEU A 49 5.69 25.88 -1.13
CA LEU A 49 5.54 27.34 -1.18
C LEU A 49 6.81 28.02 -1.70
N GLY A 50 7.99 27.57 -1.24
CA GLY A 50 9.27 28.07 -1.74
C GLY A 50 9.45 27.87 -3.24
N ILE A 51 9.12 26.66 -3.75
CA ILE A 51 9.16 26.35 -5.19
C ILE A 51 8.21 27.24 -5.98
N ILE A 52 6.97 27.47 -5.49
CA ILE A 52 6.00 28.34 -6.16
C ILE A 52 6.51 29.79 -6.24
N VAL A 53 7.02 30.31 -5.14
CA VAL A 53 7.58 31.68 -5.11
C VAL A 53 8.76 31.81 -6.07
N LEU A 54 9.65 30.82 -6.07
CA LEU A 54 10.83 30.81 -6.93
C LEU A 54 10.42 30.70 -8.40
N ALA A 55 9.50 29.78 -8.74
CA ALA A 55 8.99 29.63 -10.10
C ALA A 55 8.32 30.91 -10.62
N LYS A 56 7.59 31.64 -9.76
CA LYS A 56 7.00 32.93 -10.11
C LYS A 56 8.06 34.00 -10.36
N LYS A 57 9.15 34.02 -9.56
CA LYS A 57 10.24 34.99 -9.73
C LYS A 57 11.11 34.71 -10.95
N THR A 58 11.41 33.46 -11.24
CA THR A 58 12.24 33.04 -12.38
C THR A 58 11.48 32.98 -13.70
N GLY A 59 10.13 33.11 -13.66
CA GLY A 59 9.30 32.97 -14.86
C GLY A 59 9.27 31.58 -15.46
N ALA A 60 9.67 30.54 -14.70
CA ALA A 60 9.65 29.16 -15.15
C ALA A 60 8.24 28.74 -15.54
N LYS A 61 8.09 28.15 -16.73
CA LYS A 61 6.81 27.69 -17.27
C LYS A 61 6.89 26.22 -17.60
N MET A 62 5.81 25.49 -17.36
CA MET A 62 5.64 24.10 -17.78
C MET A 62 4.46 23.97 -18.72
N ALA A 63 4.64 23.21 -19.80
CA ALA A 63 3.58 22.77 -20.70
C ALA A 63 3.29 21.28 -20.45
N GLU A 64 2.03 20.89 -20.32
CA GLU A 64 1.66 19.45 -20.15
C GLU A 64 1.81 18.68 -21.48
N SER A 65 1.72 19.38 -22.63
CA SER A 65 1.86 18.79 -23.96
C SER A 65 2.52 19.77 -24.92
N SER A 66 3.10 19.25 -25.99
CA SER A 66 3.73 20.05 -27.07
C SER A 66 2.76 21.02 -27.75
N ASP A 67 1.45 20.69 -27.71
CA ASP A 67 0.40 21.52 -28.33
C ASP A 67 0.17 22.87 -27.60
N GLN A 68 0.68 22.99 -26.37
CA GLN A 68 0.60 24.22 -25.57
C GLN A 68 1.74 25.19 -25.85
N LEU A 69 2.69 24.79 -26.71
CA LEU A 69 3.82 25.65 -27.11
C LEU A 69 3.41 26.60 -28.24
N ILE A 70 3.66 27.89 -28.05
CA ILE A 70 3.46 28.89 -29.10
C ILE A 70 4.55 28.65 -30.17
N GLY A 71 4.14 28.25 -31.39
CA GLY A 71 5.04 27.95 -32.51
C GLY A 71 5.26 26.46 -32.79
N GLY A 72 4.59 25.56 -32.05
CA GLY A 72 4.68 24.10 -32.23
C GLY A 72 5.93 23.48 -31.63
N ALA A 73 6.00 22.14 -31.67
CA ALA A 73 7.18 21.42 -31.20
C ALA A 73 8.35 21.61 -32.21
N PRO A 74 9.58 21.85 -31.74
CA PRO A 74 10.75 21.93 -32.61
C PRO A 74 10.98 20.60 -33.35
N PRO A 75 11.59 20.63 -34.56
CA PRO A 75 11.95 19.43 -35.28
C PRO A 75 12.92 18.58 -34.43
N GLY A 76 12.49 17.38 -34.05
CA GLY A 76 13.26 16.49 -33.14
C GLY A 76 12.61 16.20 -31.82
N GLY A 77 11.42 16.78 -31.57
CA GLY A 77 10.67 16.61 -30.32
C GLY A 77 11.12 17.59 -29.22
N TYR A 78 10.15 17.99 -28.39
CA TYR A 78 10.43 18.85 -27.25
C TYR A 78 10.54 18.02 -25.97
N HIS A 79 11.74 17.95 -25.43
CA HIS A 79 11.98 17.39 -24.10
C HIS A 79 12.02 18.51 -23.07
N GLN A 80 10.90 18.72 -22.39
CA GLN A 80 10.83 19.75 -21.35
C GLN A 80 11.66 19.33 -20.13
N LYS A 81 12.57 20.23 -19.69
CA LYS A 81 13.24 20.09 -18.40
C LYS A 81 12.19 20.11 -17.27
N THR A 82 12.38 19.29 -16.23
CA THR A 82 11.53 19.34 -15.04
C THR A 82 11.56 20.72 -14.38
N LEU A 83 10.50 21.11 -13.67
CA LEU A 83 10.45 22.41 -13.00
C LEU A 83 11.66 22.63 -12.07
N VAL A 84 12.03 21.60 -11.30
CA VAL A 84 13.22 21.66 -10.42
C VAL A 84 14.50 21.93 -11.20
N ALA A 85 14.65 21.27 -12.36
CA ALA A 85 15.83 21.50 -13.23
C ALA A 85 15.83 22.92 -13.85
N GLN A 86 14.66 23.44 -14.24
CA GLN A 86 14.56 24.84 -14.73
C GLN A 86 14.91 25.86 -13.63
N LEU A 87 14.43 25.62 -12.42
CA LEU A 87 14.74 26.48 -11.25
C LEU A 87 16.23 26.41 -10.89
N ALA A 88 16.81 25.20 -10.92
CA ALA A 88 18.24 25.01 -10.67
C ALA A 88 19.08 25.71 -11.73
N ASP A 89 18.71 25.63 -12.99
CA ASP A 89 19.37 26.30 -14.11
C ASP A 89 19.31 27.84 -13.95
N ALA A 90 18.15 28.37 -13.56
CA ALA A 90 17.96 29.80 -13.33
C ALA A 90 18.73 30.34 -12.11
N VAL A 91 18.85 29.56 -11.03
CA VAL A 91 19.52 29.97 -9.78
C VAL A 91 21.03 29.79 -9.86
N PHE A 92 21.48 28.73 -10.53
CA PHE A 92 22.90 28.35 -10.64
C PHE A 92 23.47 28.59 -12.02
N HIS A 93 22.95 29.57 -12.76
CA HIS A 93 23.39 29.89 -14.12
C HIS A 93 24.91 30.07 -14.23
N ASP A 94 25.50 30.77 -13.27
CA ASP A 94 26.93 31.04 -13.22
C ASP A 94 27.75 30.03 -12.40
N PHE A 95 27.08 28.99 -11.84
CA PHE A 95 27.72 28.00 -10.97
C PHE A 95 27.29 26.57 -11.31
N PRO A 96 27.86 25.94 -12.37
CA PRO A 96 27.45 24.62 -12.86
C PRO A 96 27.50 23.50 -11.83
N ILE A 97 28.41 23.59 -10.85
CA ILE A 97 28.52 22.58 -9.76
C ILE A 97 27.23 22.50 -8.96
N GLY A 98 26.55 23.64 -8.70
CA GLY A 98 25.26 23.68 -8.01
C GLY A 98 24.17 22.94 -8.76
N LEU A 99 24.13 23.07 -10.09
CA LEU A 99 23.17 22.34 -10.94
C LEU A 99 23.38 20.82 -10.83
N TYR A 100 24.62 20.35 -10.97
CA TYR A 100 24.94 18.93 -10.84
C TYR A 100 24.68 18.39 -9.44
N ALA A 101 24.94 19.19 -8.40
CA ALA A 101 24.64 18.81 -7.02
C ALA A 101 23.13 18.59 -6.81
N ILE A 102 22.28 19.52 -7.29
CA ILE A 102 20.81 19.35 -7.22
C ILE A 102 20.35 18.14 -8.01
N ALA A 103 20.87 17.93 -9.21
CA ALA A 103 20.54 16.75 -10.01
C ALA A 103 20.90 15.44 -9.27
N GLY A 104 22.10 15.38 -8.68
CA GLY A 104 22.56 14.23 -7.90
C GLY A 104 21.71 13.97 -6.66
N VAL A 105 21.39 15.01 -5.89
CA VAL A 105 20.52 14.90 -4.71
C VAL A 105 19.10 14.48 -5.10
N THR A 106 18.56 15.02 -6.19
CA THR A 106 17.25 14.63 -6.70
C THR A 106 17.23 13.15 -7.11
N ALA A 107 18.25 12.68 -7.81
CA ALA A 107 18.38 11.27 -8.16
C ALA A 107 18.46 10.38 -6.91
N LEU A 108 19.24 10.78 -5.91
CA LEU A 108 19.33 10.05 -4.64
C LEU A 108 17.98 9.96 -3.92
N ILE A 109 17.23 11.07 -3.85
CA ILE A 109 15.89 11.08 -3.25
C ILE A 109 14.95 10.13 -3.98
N LEU A 110 14.98 10.07 -5.32
CA LEU A 110 14.16 9.15 -6.10
C LEU A 110 14.50 7.68 -5.82
N VAL A 111 15.79 7.36 -5.69
CA VAL A 111 16.24 6.01 -5.30
C VAL A 111 15.74 5.65 -3.89
N LEU A 112 15.83 6.57 -2.94
CA LEU A 112 15.31 6.36 -1.58
C LEU A 112 13.79 6.19 -1.56
N ALA A 113 13.06 6.94 -2.37
CA ALA A 113 11.62 6.80 -2.53
C ALA A 113 11.24 5.41 -3.08
N ALA A 114 11.95 4.93 -4.11
CA ALA A 114 11.78 3.58 -4.65
C ALA A 114 12.06 2.51 -3.58
N ASN A 115 13.14 2.66 -2.81
CA ASN A 115 13.48 1.73 -1.72
C ASN A 115 12.36 1.63 -0.67
N THR A 116 11.65 2.72 -0.38
CA THR A 116 10.50 2.72 0.53
C THR A 116 9.38 1.80 0.03
N ALA A 117 9.09 1.81 -1.28
CA ALA A 117 8.10 0.92 -1.87
C ALA A 117 8.51 -0.56 -1.78
N PHE A 118 9.79 -0.87 -2.01
CA PHE A 118 10.34 -2.23 -1.89
C PHE A 118 10.37 -2.77 -0.45
N ASN A 119 10.32 -1.90 0.54
CA ASN A 119 10.14 -2.30 1.94
C ASN A 119 8.65 -2.42 2.33
N GLY A 120 7.83 -1.46 1.93
CA GLY A 120 6.42 -1.37 2.34
C GLY A 120 5.53 -2.44 1.71
N PHE A 121 5.62 -2.62 0.41
CA PHE A 121 4.77 -3.56 -0.33
C PHE A 121 4.89 -5.02 0.14
N PRO A 122 6.09 -5.60 0.32
CA PRO A 122 6.21 -6.99 0.76
C PRO A 122 5.64 -7.23 2.16
N VAL A 123 5.74 -6.26 3.06
CA VAL A 123 5.14 -6.34 4.40
C VAL A 123 3.61 -6.36 4.31
N LEU A 124 3.01 -5.45 3.54
CA LEU A 124 1.57 -5.43 3.31
C LEU A 124 1.08 -6.70 2.60
N GLY A 125 1.81 -7.15 1.58
CA GLY A 125 1.55 -8.41 0.88
C GLY A 125 1.59 -9.63 1.80
N SER A 126 2.53 -9.64 2.76
CA SER A 126 2.63 -10.68 3.77
C SER A 126 1.40 -10.70 4.71
N ILE A 127 0.92 -9.53 5.15
CA ILE A 127 -0.29 -9.42 5.99
C ILE A 127 -1.52 -9.94 5.22
N LEU A 128 -1.70 -9.51 3.97
CA LEU A 128 -2.80 -9.98 3.12
C LEU A 128 -2.74 -11.48 2.84
N ALA A 129 -1.54 -12.06 2.75
CA ALA A 129 -1.36 -13.49 2.59
C ALA A 129 -1.67 -14.26 3.87
N GLN A 130 -1.39 -13.69 5.07
CA GLN A 130 -1.82 -14.23 6.36
C GLN A 130 -3.36 -14.26 6.46
N ASP A 131 -4.01 -13.20 6.01
CA ASP A 131 -5.48 -13.08 5.97
C ASP A 131 -6.12 -13.83 4.79
N ARG A 132 -5.33 -14.65 4.04
CA ARG A 132 -5.78 -15.49 2.93
C ARG A 132 -6.32 -14.73 1.71
N TYR A 133 -5.99 -13.45 1.54
CA TYR A 133 -6.33 -12.67 0.35
C TYR A 133 -5.29 -12.78 -0.75
N LEU A 134 -4.06 -13.19 -0.43
CA LEU A 134 -2.98 -13.41 -1.38
C LEU A 134 -2.36 -14.82 -1.20
N PRO A 135 -1.63 -15.32 -2.20
CA PRO A 135 -0.94 -16.61 -2.10
C PRO A 135 0.03 -16.66 -0.91
N ARG A 136 0.07 -17.80 -0.22
CA ARG A 136 0.92 -18.01 0.97
C ARG A 136 2.41 -17.80 0.72
N GLN A 137 2.86 -17.95 -0.53
CA GLN A 137 4.25 -17.72 -0.93
C GLN A 137 4.74 -16.28 -0.63
N LEU A 138 3.82 -15.29 -0.58
CA LEU A 138 4.14 -13.91 -0.22
C LEU A 138 4.36 -13.71 1.28
N HIS A 139 3.91 -14.65 2.12
CA HIS A 139 4.14 -14.63 3.57
C HIS A 139 5.41 -15.36 3.98
N THR A 140 5.89 -16.31 3.17
CA THR A 140 7.13 -17.05 3.49
C THR A 140 8.34 -16.13 3.37
N ARG A 141 9.15 -16.08 4.44
CA ARG A 141 10.45 -15.41 4.42
C ARG A 141 11.46 -16.35 3.78
N GLY A 142 12.25 -15.84 2.85
CA GLY A 142 13.38 -16.58 2.29
C GLY A 142 14.54 -16.75 3.29
N ASP A 143 15.61 -17.40 2.88
CA ASP A 143 16.79 -17.71 3.71
C ASP A 143 17.43 -16.47 4.36
N ARG A 144 17.27 -15.29 3.74
CA ARG A 144 17.75 -14.00 4.26
C ARG A 144 16.73 -13.27 5.14
N LEU A 145 15.67 -13.96 5.63
CA LEU A 145 14.57 -13.40 6.42
C LEU A 145 13.80 -12.26 5.74
N ALA A 146 13.96 -12.10 4.42
CA ALA A 146 13.27 -11.11 3.60
C ALA A 146 12.11 -11.74 2.83
N PHE A 147 11.11 -10.94 2.51
CA PHE A 147 9.97 -11.35 1.67
C PHE A 147 10.34 -11.29 0.18
N SER A 148 11.30 -12.13 -0.25
CA SER A 148 11.90 -12.10 -1.59
C SER A 148 10.85 -12.18 -2.71
N ASN A 149 9.82 -13.02 -2.56
CA ASN A 149 8.75 -13.16 -3.54
C ASN A 149 7.93 -11.87 -3.71
N GLY A 150 7.69 -11.13 -2.62
CA GLY A 150 7.03 -9.83 -2.68
C GLY A 150 7.86 -8.77 -3.40
N ILE A 151 9.17 -8.75 -3.18
CA ILE A 151 10.11 -7.85 -3.85
C ILE A 151 10.15 -8.14 -5.35
N LEU A 152 10.27 -9.43 -5.74
CA LEU A 152 10.29 -9.84 -7.16
C LEU A 152 8.97 -9.51 -7.86
N PHE A 153 7.84 -9.76 -7.19
CA PHE A 153 6.53 -9.41 -7.74
C PHE A 153 6.41 -7.90 -7.98
N LEU A 154 6.82 -7.08 -7.02
CA LEU A 154 6.79 -5.62 -7.16
C LEU A 154 7.72 -5.15 -8.29
N ALA A 155 8.93 -5.70 -8.38
CA ALA A 155 9.89 -5.36 -9.44
C ALA A 155 9.32 -5.69 -10.82
N PHE A 156 8.75 -6.89 -10.99
CA PHE A 156 8.12 -7.29 -12.24
C PHE A 156 6.94 -6.37 -12.62
N ALA A 157 6.05 -6.08 -11.65
CA ALA A 157 4.93 -5.17 -11.86
C ALA A 157 5.41 -3.76 -12.25
N ALA A 158 6.43 -3.23 -11.57
CA ALA A 158 7.00 -1.92 -11.89
C ALA A 158 7.57 -1.87 -13.32
N ILE A 159 8.35 -2.89 -13.73
CA ILE A 159 8.88 -3.01 -15.08
C ILE A 159 7.73 -3.07 -16.11
N ALA A 160 6.71 -3.89 -15.84
CA ALA A 160 5.56 -4.00 -16.72
C ALA A 160 4.84 -2.67 -16.92
N PHE A 161 4.63 -1.88 -15.84
CA PHE A 161 4.05 -0.55 -15.94
C PHE A 161 4.93 0.43 -16.70
N VAL A 162 6.24 0.45 -16.44
CA VAL A 162 7.18 1.33 -17.17
C VAL A 162 7.17 1.03 -18.66
N VAL A 163 7.16 -0.25 -19.04
CA VAL A 163 7.10 -0.66 -20.45
C VAL A 163 5.74 -0.34 -21.07
N ALA A 164 4.63 -0.66 -20.38
CA ALA A 164 3.27 -0.42 -20.86
C ALA A 164 2.99 1.07 -21.12
N PHE A 165 3.49 1.93 -20.24
CA PHE A 165 3.33 3.38 -20.34
C PHE A 165 4.51 4.08 -21.03
N ARG A 166 5.42 3.32 -21.67
CA ARG A 166 6.61 3.85 -22.38
C ARG A 166 7.43 4.84 -21.56
N ALA A 167 7.53 4.58 -20.26
CA ALA A 167 8.21 5.47 -19.29
C ALA A 167 7.62 6.88 -19.19
N GLU A 168 6.35 7.09 -19.59
CA GLU A 168 5.69 8.39 -19.48
C GLU A 168 5.30 8.67 -18.04
N VAL A 169 6.10 9.49 -17.36
CA VAL A 169 5.98 9.80 -15.93
C VAL A 169 4.62 10.42 -15.60
N THR A 170 4.10 11.30 -16.47
CA THR A 170 2.82 11.98 -16.25
C THR A 170 1.66 10.99 -16.18
N ALA A 171 1.62 10.00 -17.07
CA ALA A 171 0.59 8.96 -17.07
C ALA A 171 0.68 8.06 -15.82
N LEU A 172 1.89 7.68 -15.43
CA LEU A 172 2.13 6.86 -14.23
C LEU A 172 1.73 7.60 -12.94
N ILE A 173 2.03 8.91 -12.84
CA ILE A 173 1.60 9.73 -11.69
C ILE A 173 0.08 9.82 -11.61
N GLN A 174 -0.62 9.94 -12.73
CA GLN A 174 -2.09 9.99 -12.73
C GLN A 174 -2.71 8.68 -12.25
N LEU A 175 -2.17 7.54 -12.68
CA LEU A 175 -2.55 6.22 -12.18
C LEU A 175 -2.37 6.12 -10.67
N TYR A 176 -1.21 6.57 -10.17
CA TYR A 176 -0.84 6.57 -8.77
C TYR A 176 -1.80 7.42 -7.91
N ILE A 177 -2.11 8.66 -8.31
CA ILE A 177 -2.98 9.56 -7.55
C ILE A 177 -4.36 8.93 -7.30
N VAL A 178 -4.97 8.29 -8.31
CA VAL A 178 -6.26 7.61 -8.14
C VAL A 178 -6.15 6.51 -7.10
N GLY A 179 -5.11 5.66 -7.17
CA GLY A 179 -4.89 4.59 -6.21
C GLY A 179 -4.75 5.08 -4.77
N VAL A 180 -3.97 6.14 -4.57
CA VAL A 180 -3.73 6.74 -3.24
C VAL A 180 -5.04 7.29 -2.65
N PHE A 181 -5.82 8.06 -3.42
CA PHE A 181 -7.07 8.63 -2.89
C PHE A 181 -8.16 7.57 -2.66
N VAL A 182 -8.19 6.50 -3.45
CA VAL A 182 -9.05 5.33 -3.15
C VAL A 182 -8.62 4.70 -1.83
N SER A 183 -7.33 4.48 -1.61
CA SER A 183 -6.79 3.91 -0.37
C SER A 183 -7.12 4.79 0.84
N PHE A 184 -6.89 6.10 0.76
CA PHE A 184 -7.23 7.03 1.84
C PHE A 184 -8.73 7.04 2.14
N THR A 185 -9.57 7.11 1.13
CA THR A 185 -11.03 7.12 1.31
C THR A 185 -11.52 5.83 1.94
N LEU A 186 -11.04 4.67 1.49
CA LEU A 186 -11.38 3.37 2.09
C LEU A 186 -10.89 3.25 3.53
N SER A 187 -9.71 3.76 3.84
CA SER A 187 -9.16 3.81 5.20
C SER A 187 -10.05 4.64 6.12
N GLN A 188 -10.47 5.83 5.69
CA GLN A 188 -11.37 6.69 6.47
C GLN A 188 -12.75 6.03 6.68
N ILE A 189 -13.32 5.37 5.65
CA ILE A 189 -14.56 4.59 5.79
C ILE A 189 -14.38 3.49 6.84
N GLY A 190 -13.27 2.76 6.77
CA GLY A 190 -12.93 1.71 7.72
C GLY A 190 -12.88 2.23 9.15
N MET A 191 -12.21 3.35 9.37
CA MET A 191 -12.09 3.98 10.70
C MET A 191 -13.42 4.51 11.23
N VAL A 192 -14.26 5.14 10.40
CA VAL A 192 -15.60 5.57 10.79
C VAL A 192 -16.45 4.37 11.22
N LYS A 193 -16.42 3.27 10.47
CA LYS A 193 -17.12 2.02 10.84
C LYS A 193 -16.57 1.43 12.12
N HIS A 194 -15.25 1.42 12.31
CA HIS A 194 -14.58 0.93 13.51
C HIS A 194 -15.04 1.68 14.76
N TRP A 195 -14.94 3.01 14.75
CA TRP A 195 -15.41 3.84 15.88
C TRP A 195 -16.91 3.71 16.13
N THR A 196 -17.71 3.60 15.07
CA THR A 196 -19.16 3.40 15.20
C THR A 196 -19.48 2.07 15.89
N ARG A 197 -18.74 0.99 15.57
CA ARG A 197 -18.90 -0.32 16.21
C ARG A 197 -18.49 -0.28 17.69
N LEU A 198 -17.37 0.34 18.03
CA LEU A 198 -16.89 0.46 19.40
C LEU A 198 -17.84 1.30 20.26
N LEU A 199 -18.36 2.41 19.71
CA LEU A 199 -19.33 3.26 20.40
C LEU A 199 -20.64 2.55 20.79
N ARG A 200 -20.97 1.40 20.16
CA ARG A 200 -22.14 0.59 20.52
C ARG A 200 -21.92 -0.27 21.77
N ILE A 201 -20.67 -0.60 22.06
CA ILE A 201 -20.28 -1.54 23.12
C ILE A 201 -19.80 -0.77 24.36
N GLU A 202 -19.16 0.37 24.18
CA GLU A 202 -18.54 1.17 25.23
C GLU A 202 -19.59 1.93 26.05
N THR A 203 -19.52 1.81 27.38
CA THR A 203 -20.44 2.44 28.33
C THR A 203 -19.83 3.64 29.07
N ASP A 204 -18.50 3.70 29.19
CA ASP A 204 -17.82 4.82 29.85
C ASP A 204 -17.95 6.12 29.04
N SER A 205 -18.51 7.15 29.69
CA SER A 205 -18.78 8.44 29.06
C SER A 205 -17.52 9.21 28.63
N ALA A 206 -16.41 9.08 29.36
CA ALA A 206 -15.14 9.73 29.03
C ALA A 206 -14.52 9.10 27.79
N VAL A 207 -14.49 7.78 27.74
CA VAL A 207 -13.97 7.00 26.60
C VAL A 207 -14.86 7.24 25.36
N ARG A 208 -16.18 7.23 25.51
CA ARG A 208 -17.14 7.53 24.43
C ARG A 208 -16.92 8.90 23.81
N ARG A 209 -16.63 9.92 24.62
CA ARG A 209 -16.35 11.29 24.11
C ARG A 209 -15.09 11.31 23.23
N HIS A 210 -14.04 10.64 23.65
CA HIS A 210 -12.82 10.49 22.86
C HIS A 210 -13.07 9.75 21.55
N MET A 211 -13.80 8.62 21.58
CA MET A 211 -14.17 7.85 20.39
C MET A 211 -15.05 8.65 19.43
N MET A 212 -16.01 9.43 19.97
CA MET A 212 -16.87 10.29 19.15
C MET A 212 -16.04 11.36 18.43
N ARG A 213 -15.09 12.01 19.13
CA ARG A 213 -14.18 12.99 18.52
C ARG A 213 -13.36 12.34 17.39
N SER A 214 -12.80 11.16 17.63
CA SER A 214 -12.03 10.42 16.61
C SER A 214 -12.89 10.05 15.41
N ARG A 215 -14.15 9.62 15.63
CA ARG A 215 -15.10 9.36 14.55
C ARG A 215 -15.38 10.58 13.70
N VAL A 216 -15.61 11.75 14.33
CA VAL A 216 -15.88 13.01 13.62
C VAL A 216 -14.67 13.44 12.79
N ILE A 217 -13.45 13.35 13.34
CA ILE A 217 -12.22 13.66 12.60
C ILE A 217 -12.09 12.78 11.36
N ASN A 218 -12.30 11.46 11.50
CA ASN A 218 -12.24 10.54 10.37
C ASN A 218 -13.40 10.77 9.38
N ALA A 219 -14.58 11.20 9.82
CA ALA A 219 -15.69 11.55 8.94
C ALA A 219 -15.38 12.80 8.10
N ILE A 220 -14.79 13.82 8.71
CA ILE A 220 -14.31 15.02 7.98
C ILE A 220 -13.23 14.59 6.97
N GLY A 221 -12.27 13.78 7.39
CA GLY A 221 -11.25 13.20 6.50
C GLY A 221 -11.86 12.44 5.33
N LEU A 222 -12.91 11.64 5.57
CA LEU A 222 -13.64 10.92 4.53
C LEU A 222 -14.28 11.86 3.51
N VAL A 223 -14.94 12.92 3.98
CA VAL A 223 -15.55 13.92 3.09
C VAL A 223 -14.46 14.60 2.24
N CYS A 224 -13.36 15.03 2.84
CA CYS A 224 -12.26 15.68 2.13
C CYS A 224 -11.63 14.72 1.09
N THR A 225 -11.22 13.51 1.50
CA THR A 225 -10.58 12.56 0.57
C THR A 225 -11.53 12.05 -0.50
N GLY A 226 -12.81 11.85 -0.17
CA GLY A 226 -13.85 11.47 -1.12
C GLY A 226 -14.13 12.54 -2.16
N THR A 227 -14.21 13.81 -1.75
CA THR A 227 -14.36 14.94 -2.68
C THR A 227 -13.17 15.04 -3.63
N VAL A 228 -11.95 14.92 -3.11
CA VAL A 228 -10.74 14.91 -3.95
C VAL A 228 -10.77 13.73 -4.92
N LEU A 229 -11.12 12.53 -4.45
CA LEU A 229 -11.23 11.34 -5.30
C LEU A 229 -12.21 11.57 -6.46
N ILE A 230 -13.39 12.13 -6.19
CA ILE A 230 -14.38 12.44 -7.23
C ILE A 230 -13.80 13.44 -8.25
N ILE A 231 -13.17 14.51 -7.78
CA ILE A 231 -12.54 15.51 -8.65
C ILE A 231 -11.46 14.88 -9.52
N VAL A 232 -10.58 14.06 -8.91
CA VAL A 232 -9.48 13.38 -9.62
C VAL A 232 -10.04 12.42 -10.67
N VAL A 233 -11.00 11.59 -10.32
CA VAL A 233 -11.61 10.64 -11.26
C VAL A 233 -12.26 11.39 -12.44
N ILE A 234 -13.06 12.41 -12.20
CA ILE A 234 -13.73 13.16 -13.27
C ILE A 234 -12.71 13.88 -14.17
N THR A 235 -11.73 14.56 -13.58
CA THR A 235 -10.77 15.39 -14.34
C THR A 235 -9.72 14.58 -15.10
N LYS A 236 -9.39 13.39 -14.62
CA LYS A 236 -8.32 12.53 -15.15
C LYS A 236 -8.84 11.23 -15.79
N PHE A 237 -10.15 11.06 -15.90
CA PHE A 237 -10.76 9.84 -16.45
C PHE A 237 -10.21 9.49 -17.83
N LEU A 238 -10.27 10.44 -18.76
CA LEU A 238 -9.77 10.28 -20.14
C LEU A 238 -8.23 10.25 -20.22
N ALA A 239 -7.54 10.75 -19.20
CA ALA A 239 -6.08 10.74 -19.12
C ALA A 239 -5.51 9.44 -18.51
N GLY A 240 -6.32 8.38 -18.35
CA GLY A 240 -5.88 7.06 -17.89
C GLY A 240 -6.39 6.62 -16.52
N ALA A 241 -7.16 7.46 -15.79
CA ALA A 241 -7.71 7.07 -14.48
C ALA A 241 -8.62 5.82 -14.55
N TRP A 242 -9.29 5.57 -15.67
CA TRP A 242 -10.10 4.38 -15.90
C TRP A 242 -9.26 3.08 -15.85
N ILE A 243 -8.00 3.12 -16.29
CA ILE A 243 -7.07 1.96 -16.21
C ILE A 243 -6.79 1.63 -14.74
N ALA A 244 -6.57 2.65 -13.89
CA ALA A 244 -6.39 2.45 -12.45
C ALA A 244 -7.60 1.79 -11.81
N ILE A 245 -8.80 2.27 -12.12
CA ILE A 245 -10.06 1.72 -11.58
C ILE A 245 -10.24 0.27 -12.01
N LEU A 246 -9.99 -0.03 -13.29
CA LEU A 246 -10.09 -1.38 -13.83
C LEU A 246 -9.06 -2.32 -13.18
N ALA A 247 -7.80 -1.88 -13.05
CA ALA A 247 -6.74 -2.65 -12.42
C ALA A 247 -7.04 -2.94 -10.93
N MET A 248 -7.49 -1.94 -10.17
CA MET A 248 -7.87 -2.11 -8.77
C MET A 248 -9.08 -3.04 -8.61
N SER A 249 -10.10 -2.89 -9.47
CA SER A 249 -11.28 -3.75 -9.45
C SER A 249 -10.92 -5.20 -9.77
N SER A 250 -10.08 -5.42 -10.79
CA SER A 250 -9.57 -6.74 -11.16
C SER A 250 -8.78 -7.37 -10.01
N LEU A 251 -7.85 -6.62 -9.40
CA LEU A 251 -7.07 -7.09 -8.26
C LEU A 251 -7.98 -7.47 -7.07
N PHE A 252 -8.98 -6.64 -6.78
CA PHE A 252 -9.95 -6.92 -5.72
C PHE A 252 -10.74 -8.21 -5.96
N VAL A 253 -11.19 -8.44 -7.21
CA VAL A 253 -11.88 -9.68 -7.59
C VAL A 253 -10.96 -10.89 -7.42
N ILE A 254 -9.70 -10.80 -7.89
CA ILE A 254 -8.70 -11.85 -7.73
C ILE A 254 -8.49 -12.17 -6.24
N MET A 255 -8.31 -11.16 -5.40
CA MET A 255 -8.14 -11.34 -3.96
C MET A 255 -9.35 -12.02 -3.32
N LYS A 256 -10.58 -11.66 -3.73
CA LYS A 256 -11.80 -12.31 -3.25
C LYS A 256 -11.91 -13.77 -3.70
N LEU A 257 -11.52 -14.08 -4.92
CA LEU A 257 -11.49 -15.47 -5.43
C LEU A 257 -10.47 -16.30 -4.67
N ILE A 258 -9.28 -15.77 -4.41
CA ILE A 258 -8.25 -16.44 -3.61
C ILE A 258 -8.76 -16.70 -2.20
N HIS A 259 -9.36 -15.72 -1.56
CA HIS A 259 -9.92 -15.87 -0.21
C HIS A 259 -11.02 -16.92 -0.16
N LYS A 260 -11.96 -16.90 -1.11
CA LYS A 260 -13.02 -17.91 -1.23
C LYS A 260 -12.44 -19.32 -1.42
N HIS A 261 -11.42 -19.47 -2.26
CA HIS A 261 -10.75 -20.75 -2.48
C HIS A 261 -10.13 -21.28 -1.17
N TYR A 262 -9.38 -20.46 -0.43
CA TYR A 262 -8.80 -20.88 0.85
C TYR A 262 -9.85 -21.23 1.91
N ASP A 263 -10.98 -20.52 1.95
CA ASP A 263 -12.06 -20.82 2.87
C ASP A 263 -12.80 -22.12 2.49
N THR A 264 -12.94 -22.43 1.20
CA THR A 264 -13.50 -23.69 0.73
C THR A 264 -12.58 -24.85 1.11
N VAL A 265 -11.30 -24.76 0.80
CA VAL A 265 -10.31 -25.78 1.18
C VAL A 265 -10.26 -25.96 2.70
N ALA A 266 -10.32 -24.89 3.47
CA ALA A 266 -10.32 -24.97 4.94
C ALA A 266 -11.56 -25.72 5.47
N ARG A 267 -12.73 -25.54 4.85
CA ARG A 267 -13.96 -26.24 5.23
C ARG A 267 -13.93 -27.73 4.84
N GLU A 268 -13.39 -28.03 3.67
CA GLU A 268 -13.26 -29.43 3.21
C GLU A 268 -12.23 -30.23 4.02
N LEU A 269 -11.24 -29.56 4.60
CA LEU A 269 -10.21 -30.19 5.43
C LEU A 269 -10.63 -30.37 6.90
N VAL A 270 -11.72 -29.76 7.35
CA VAL A 270 -12.26 -30.00 8.70
C VAL A 270 -12.81 -31.42 8.75
N ALA A 271 -12.29 -32.24 9.67
CA ALA A 271 -12.84 -33.58 9.90
C ALA A 271 -14.30 -33.43 10.39
N GLN A 272 -15.24 -34.10 9.71
CA GLN A 272 -16.61 -34.19 10.18
C GLN A 272 -16.67 -35.13 11.39
N GLU A 273 -17.53 -34.85 12.34
CA GLU A 273 -17.70 -35.69 13.56
C GLU A 273 -17.99 -37.16 13.23
N GLU A 274 -18.63 -37.43 12.08
CA GLU A 274 -18.88 -38.79 11.58
C GLU A 274 -17.61 -39.58 11.22
N SER A 275 -16.48 -38.88 10.96
CA SER A 275 -15.21 -39.54 10.65
C SER A 275 -14.39 -39.88 11.91
N GLU A 276 -14.76 -39.41 13.08
CA GLU A 276 -14.07 -39.76 14.33
C GLU A 276 -14.28 -41.23 14.74
N GLY A 277 -15.37 -41.86 14.30
CA GLY A 277 -15.66 -43.26 14.58
C GLY A 277 -14.77 -44.27 13.85
N ASP A 278 -14.15 -43.88 12.73
CA ASP A 278 -13.33 -44.78 11.86
C ASP A 278 -11.81 -44.69 12.15
N ILE A 279 -11.39 -43.83 13.04
CA ILE A 279 -9.96 -43.70 13.43
C ILE A 279 -9.63 -44.75 14.50
N VAL A 280 -9.44 -46.01 14.08
CA VAL A 280 -8.92 -47.04 14.99
C VAL A 280 -7.44 -46.81 15.24
N LEU A 281 -7.13 -46.28 16.43
CA LEU A 281 -5.74 -46.08 16.85
C LEU A 281 -5.10 -47.45 17.20
N PRO A 282 -3.91 -47.75 16.68
CA PRO A 282 -3.20 -48.99 17.02
C PRO A 282 -2.91 -49.03 18.53
N SER A 283 -3.28 -50.14 19.18
CA SER A 283 -3.33 -50.34 20.63
C SER A 283 -1.95 -50.27 21.36
N ARG A 284 -0.86 -50.05 20.66
CA ARG A 284 0.51 -50.17 21.20
C ARG A 284 1.46 -48.99 21.04
N ASN A 285 1.06 -47.91 20.47
CA ASN A 285 1.94 -46.75 20.25
C ASN A 285 1.32 -45.44 20.71
N HIS A 286 2.00 -44.70 21.62
CA HIS A 286 1.59 -43.37 22.07
C HIS A 286 2.51 -42.30 21.47
N ALA A 287 2.08 -41.60 20.45
CA ALA A 287 2.77 -40.44 19.94
C ALA A 287 1.92 -39.16 20.28
N VAL A 288 2.54 -38.21 20.95
CA VAL A 288 1.90 -36.90 21.23
C VAL A 288 2.27 -35.97 20.10
N VAL A 289 1.29 -35.57 19.31
CA VAL A 289 1.47 -34.55 18.25
C VAL A 289 0.63 -33.35 18.62
N LEU A 290 1.29 -32.22 18.79
CA LEU A 290 0.63 -30.94 19.03
C LEU A 290 0.00 -30.45 17.73
N VAL A 291 -1.34 -30.42 17.65
CA VAL A 291 -2.09 -29.89 16.53
C VAL A 291 -3.01 -28.79 17.01
N SER A 292 -3.03 -27.66 16.30
CA SER A 292 -3.92 -26.53 16.62
C SER A 292 -5.37 -26.80 16.19
N LYS A 293 -5.58 -27.63 15.18
CA LYS A 293 -6.88 -28.09 14.66
C LYS A 293 -6.71 -29.48 14.03
N LEU A 294 -7.73 -30.34 14.17
CA LEU A 294 -7.79 -31.62 13.49
C LEU A 294 -8.21 -31.41 12.02
N HIS A 295 -7.35 -31.83 11.11
CA HIS A 295 -7.62 -31.86 9.67
C HIS A 295 -7.52 -33.29 9.15
N LEU A 296 -8.28 -33.66 8.12
CA LEU A 296 -8.27 -34.98 7.49
C LEU A 296 -6.86 -35.51 7.17
N PRO A 297 -5.91 -34.75 6.60
CA PRO A 297 -4.55 -35.22 6.36
C PRO A 297 -3.78 -35.56 7.64
N THR A 298 -4.13 -34.97 8.78
CA THR A 298 -3.51 -35.26 10.07
C THR A 298 -3.93 -36.67 10.55
N GLY A 299 -5.20 -37.02 10.37
CA GLY A 299 -5.71 -38.37 10.71
C GLY A 299 -5.08 -39.50 9.87
N VAL A 300 -4.94 -39.29 8.56
CA VAL A 300 -4.38 -40.29 7.62
C VAL A 300 -2.89 -40.56 7.87
N ARG A 301 -2.09 -39.55 8.27
CA ARG A 301 -0.67 -39.74 8.56
C ARG A 301 -0.37 -40.64 9.76
N TRP A 302 -1.31 -40.87 10.67
CA TRP A 302 -1.13 -41.73 11.81
C TRP A 302 -1.07 -43.22 11.45
N HIS A 303 -1.77 -43.64 10.38
CA HIS A 303 -1.82 -45.03 9.94
C HIS A 303 -0.54 -45.48 9.20
N THR A 304 0.30 -44.56 8.70
CA THR A 304 1.41 -44.90 7.81
C THR A 304 2.80 -44.89 8.47
N ARG A 305 2.94 -44.43 9.73
CA ARG A 305 4.25 -44.39 10.43
C ARG A 305 4.11 -44.80 11.91
N ALA A 306 3.88 -46.06 12.15
CA ALA A 306 4.00 -46.63 13.49
C ALA A 306 5.26 -47.46 13.62
N PRO A 307 6.30 -47.02 14.34
CA PRO A 307 7.29 -47.93 14.89
C PRO A 307 6.71 -48.65 16.12
N PRO A 308 7.16 -49.86 16.43
CA PRO A 308 6.59 -50.70 17.52
C PRO A 308 7.08 -50.24 18.88
N ALA A 309 6.34 -49.41 19.58
CA ALA A 309 6.53 -49.14 21.01
C ALA A 309 5.28 -48.48 21.64
N ARG A 310 5.02 -48.80 22.89
CA ARG A 310 3.80 -48.53 23.69
C ARG A 310 3.42 -47.06 23.81
N THR A 311 2.13 -46.77 23.59
CA THR A 311 1.71 -45.36 23.64
C THR A 311 0.23 -45.15 23.99
N CYS A 312 -0.14 -44.10 24.71
CA CYS A 312 -1.49 -43.64 25.02
C CYS A 312 -1.75 -42.24 24.40
N TRP A 313 -2.83 -42.06 23.72
CA TRP A 313 -3.29 -40.75 23.30
C TRP A 313 -4.31 -40.21 24.31
N LYS A 314 -4.08 -39.02 24.86
CA LYS A 314 -5.04 -38.30 25.71
C LYS A 314 -5.28 -36.94 25.09
N PRO A 315 -6.49 -36.62 24.65
CA PRO A 315 -6.84 -35.25 24.26
C PRO A 315 -6.78 -34.39 25.52
N SER A 316 -6.13 -33.26 25.46
CA SER A 316 -6.22 -32.24 26.49
C SER A 316 -7.44 -31.33 26.17
N PRO A 317 -8.18 -30.88 27.19
CA PRO A 317 -9.40 -30.09 27.02
C PRO A 317 -9.18 -28.76 26.31
#